data_d74fab9f30aa4b5a29963f6f5fbe5832
#
_entry.id   d74fab9f30aa4b5a29963f6f5fbe5832
#
_cell.length_a   1.000
_cell.length_b   1.000
_cell.length_c   1.000
_cell.angle_alpha   90.00
_cell.angle_beta   90.00
_cell.angle_gamma   90.00
#
_symmetry.space_group_name_H-M   'P 1'
#
loop_
_entity.id
_entity.type
_entity.pdbx_description
1 polymer ?
#
loop_
_entity_poly.entity_id
_entity_poly.type
_entity_poly.pdbx_seq_one_letter_code
_entity_poly.pdbx_strand_id
1 'polypeptide(L)'
;MTHYLRYCCAMLFALFSFLLATPLSAQAQTREAYVSQSVDETTLTFYYDALRATRTGTTWGIEETKSVILDGTFPAWAGTSEEVNTTTARVVFDASFRDFRPTTTAKWFYCCEALKQIEGLEYLNTSEVKDMSRMFYGCSALTSLDLKHFNTPNVIDMSLMFDGCAALTSLDLKSFNTQNVTDMSSMFDGCKALTTLDLQNFNTQNVTDMYGMFRNCAALTSLDLKHFNTQNVIDMRLMFSGCAALTSLNLQNFNTQKVTDMFWMFHGCAALTSLNLQNFNTQKVTDMCQMFYGCSALTSLNLQNFNTQNVTNMSRMFSNCSALTSLDLQHFNTQNVTNMRGMFSGCSALTTLNLQNFNTQKVTDMSWMFFACPALTTIYSNTAWRSLKSDDMFFCNPKLKGAVSYDGKNTDVMMANPETGYFTAKPIMVERNKRSAAHLHAASKRGARKHLPAGVSVVNGKETVKP
;
A
#
# COMPACT_ATOMS: atom_id res chain seq x y z
N MET A 1 39.89 92.13 7.97
CA MET A 1 39.60 91.00 7.04
C MET A 1 40.09 89.59 7.49
N THR A 2 41.00 89.52 8.43
CA THR A 2 41.67 88.27 8.84
C THR A 2 40.92 87.45 9.92
N HIS A 3 40.01 88.08 10.68
CA HIS A 3 39.25 87.32 11.69
C HIS A 3 38.03 86.57 11.15
N TYR A 4 37.38 87.09 10.11
CA TYR A 4 36.22 86.43 9.48
C TYR A 4 36.62 85.13 8.70
N LEU A 5 37.82 85.14 8.07
CA LEU A 5 38.28 83.97 7.34
C LEU A 5 38.66 82.80 8.23
N ARG A 6 39.11 83.04 9.46
CA ARG A 6 39.39 82.00 10.45
C ARG A 6 38.13 81.33 11.01
N TYR A 7 37.07 82.13 11.21
CA TYR A 7 35.78 81.55 11.65
C TYR A 7 35.06 80.78 10.56
N CYS A 8 35.11 81.19 9.32
CA CYS A 8 34.58 80.43 8.19
C CYS A 8 35.34 79.10 7.96
N CYS A 9 36.67 79.09 8.06
CA CYS A 9 37.46 77.87 7.97
C CYS A 9 37.17 76.89 9.16
N ALA A 10 37.00 77.39 10.41
CA ALA A 10 36.68 76.60 11.57
C ALA A 10 35.26 76.00 11.50
N MET A 11 34.29 76.78 10.97
CA MET A 11 32.92 76.28 10.74
C MET A 11 32.89 75.29 9.61
N LEU A 12 33.63 75.43 8.53
CA LEU A 12 33.73 74.42 7.45
C LEU A 12 34.44 73.16 7.91
N PHE A 13 35.44 73.23 8.78
CA PHE A 13 36.10 72.05 9.36
C PHE A 13 35.20 71.34 10.34
N ALA A 14 34.40 72.06 11.16
CA ALA A 14 33.42 71.48 12.06
C ALA A 14 32.25 70.81 11.30
N LEU A 15 31.77 71.41 10.22
CA LEU A 15 30.77 70.79 9.33
C LEU A 15 31.30 69.56 8.59
N PHE A 16 32.57 69.56 8.15
CA PHE A 16 33.21 68.41 7.52
C PHE A 16 33.49 67.27 8.52
N SER A 17 33.86 67.62 9.78
CA SER A 17 34.01 66.62 10.83
C SER A 17 32.65 66.01 11.29
N PHE A 18 31.50 66.73 11.20
CA PHE A 18 30.17 66.24 11.49
C PHE A 18 29.61 65.40 10.35
N LEU A 19 30.01 65.65 9.09
CA LEU A 19 29.65 64.80 7.95
C LEU A 19 30.45 63.49 7.90
N LEU A 20 31.63 63.42 8.55
CA LEU A 20 32.41 62.19 8.68
C LEU A 20 32.06 61.37 9.96
N ALA A 21 31.22 61.93 10.85
CA ALA A 21 30.80 61.30 12.10
C ALA A 21 29.31 60.88 12.11
N THR A 22 28.65 60.84 10.93
CA THR A 22 27.44 60.03 10.86
C THR A 22 27.93 58.60 10.99
N PRO A 23 27.52 57.87 12.06
CA PRO A 23 27.76 56.44 12.06
C PRO A 23 27.10 55.97 10.75
N LEU A 24 27.89 55.32 9.85
CA LEU A 24 27.28 54.41 8.91
C LEU A 24 26.31 53.59 9.77
N SER A 25 25.02 53.88 9.72
CA SER A 25 24.05 52.98 10.25
C SER A 25 24.37 51.64 9.59
N ALA A 26 25.05 50.79 10.32
CA ALA A 26 25.16 49.43 9.91
C ALA A 26 23.70 49.01 9.69
N GLN A 27 23.28 49.08 8.45
CA GLN A 27 21.98 48.53 8.05
C GLN A 27 22.04 47.12 8.60
N ALA A 28 21.29 46.85 9.68
CA ALA A 28 21.27 45.55 10.27
C ALA A 28 20.93 44.58 9.12
N GLN A 29 21.96 43.88 8.68
CA GLN A 29 21.86 43.00 7.52
C GLN A 29 20.79 41.97 7.89
N THR A 30 19.64 41.99 7.21
CA THR A 30 18.49 41.14 7.52
C THR A 30 18.89 39.69 7.34
N ARG A 31 18.67 38.87 8.36
CA ARG A 31 18.87 37.41 8.26
C ARG A 31 17.93 36.84 7.19
N GLU A 32 18.45 35.97 6.35
CA GLU A 32 17.70 35.23 5.36
C GLU A 32 18.01 33.72 5.46
N ALA A 33 17.04 32.87 5.08
CA ALA A 33 17.26 31.44 4.98
C ALA A 33 17.74 31.13 3.56
N TYR A 34 18.85 30.39 3.45
CA TYR A 34 19.42 30.01 2.17
C TYR A 34 20.24 28.73 2.25
N VAL A 35 20.49 28.13 1.09
CA VAL A 35 21.34 26.96 0.90
C VAL A 35 22.61 27.39 0.17
N SER A 36 23.76 26.90 0.63
CA SER A 36 25.07 27.10 -0.01
C SER A 36 25.63 25.75 -0.43
N GLN A 37 26.01 25.62 -1.69
CA GLN A 37 26.72 24.45 -2.21
C GLN A 37 28.22 24.69 -2.16
N SER A 38 29.01 23.72 -1.71
CA SER A 38 30.45 23.74 -1.75
C SER A 38 30.98 23.84 -3.19
N VAL A 39 32.20 24.35 -3.36
CA VAL A 39 32.81 24.54 -4.70
C VAL A 39 32.98 23.21 -5.45
N ASP A 40 33.19 22.11 -4.74
CA ASP A 40 33.26 20.73 -5.28
C ASP A 40 31.88 20.07 -5.48
N GLU A 41 30.80 20.82 -5.23
CA GLU A 41 29.39 20.41 -5.36
C GLU A 41 28.97 19.25 -4.47
N THR A 42 29.81 18.78 -3.54
CA THR A 42 29.54 17.59 -2.73
C THR A 42 28.73 17.84 -1.47
N THR A 43 28.69 19.10 -1.00
CA THR A 43 28.03 19.48 0.25
C THR A 43 27.04 20.62 0.06
N LEU A 44 25.81 20.43 0.58
CA LEU A 44 24.83 21.51 0.75
C LEU A 44 24.79 21.92 2.23
N THR A 45 24.91 23.21 2.51
CA THR A 45 24.77 23.74 3.88
C THR A 45 23.63 24.74 3.96
N PHE A 46 22.74 24.53 4.93
CA PHE A 46 21.57 25.37 5.20
C PHE A 46 21.89 26.38 6.28
N TYR A 47 21.68 27.68 6.00
CA TYR A 47 21.96 28.79 6.88
C TYR A 47 20.72 29.68 7.09
N TYR A 48 20.68 30.35 8.26
CA TYR A 48 19.76 31.47 8.51
C TYR A 48 20.52 32.60 9.16
N ASP A 49 21.23 33.37 8.34
CA ASP A 49 22.08 34.49 8.78
C ASP A 49 22.07 35.61 7.72
N ALA A 50 22.93 36.61 7.92
CA ALA A 50 23.10 37.74 7.02
C ALA A 50 24.36 37.62 6.14
N LEU A 51 24.92 36.42 5.98
CA LEU A 51 26.25 36.22 5.37
C LEU A 51 26.21 35.61 3.96
N ARG A 52 25.02 35.47 3.35
CA ARG A 52 24.86 34.80 2.05
C ARG A 52 25.83 35.34 0.98
N ALA A 53 25.97 36.67 0.88
CA ALA A 53 26.82 37.31 -0.11
C ALA A 53 28.35 37.05 0.10
N THR A 54 28.73 36.52 1.26
CA THR A 54 30.14 36.23 1.59
C THR A 54 30.48 34.74 1.41
N ARG A 55 29.50 33.89 1.12
CA ARG A 55 29.71 32.45 0.93
C ARG A 55 30.40 32.17 -0.40
N THR A 56 31.28 31.20 -0.40
CA THR A 56 31.92 30.66 -1.60
C THR A 56 31.02 29.55 -2.19
N GLY A 57 31.08 29.40 -3.51
CA GLY A 57 30.21 28.44 -4.23
C GLY A 57 28.83 29.00 -4.60
N THR A 58 27.94 28.15 -5.04
CA THR A 58 26.59 28.54 -5.45
C THR A 58 25.67 28.68 -4.24
N THR A 59 24.82 29.72 -4.21
CA THR A 59 23.84 29.90 -3.14
C THR A 59 22.43 30.11 -3.70
N TRP A 60 21.42 29.54 -3.03
CA TRP A 60 20.03 29.74 -3.36
C TRP A 60 19.27 30.19 -2.11
N GLY A 61 18.33 31.13 -2.24
CA GLY A 61 17.35 31.43 -1.18
C GLY A 61 16.46 30.22 -0.95
N ILE A 62 15.94 30.07 0.28
CA ILE A 62 15.15 28.89 0.65
C ILE A 62 13.86 28.75 -0.19
N GLU A 63 13.34 29.86 -0.73
CA GLU A 63 12.16 29.90 -1.59
C GLU A 63 12.52 29.83 -3.11
N GLU A 64 13.79 29.77 -3.44
CA GLU A 64 14.20 29.70 -4.86
C GLU A 64 13.89 28.30 -5.41
N THR A 65 13.21 28.28 -6.56
CA THR A 65 12.77 27.06 -7.21
C THR A 65 13.20 26.99 -8.66
N LYS A 66 13.29 25.77 -9.18
CA LYS A 66 13.39 25.46 -10.61
C LYS A 66 12.15 24.68 -11.05
N SER A 67 11.72 24.86 -12.30
CA SER A 67 10.55 24.21 -12.87
C SER A 67 10.95 23.20 -13.94
N VAL A 68 10.31 22.04 -13.91
CA VAL A 68 10.42 21.01 -14.95
C VAL A 68 9.08 20.87 -15.64
N ILE A 69 9.09 20.85 -16.96
CA ILE A 69 7.86 20.70 -17.77
C ILE A 69 7.23 19.35 -17.42
N LEU A 70 5.93 19.35 -17.08
CA LEU A 70 5.12 18.20 -16.67
C LEU A 70 5.36 17.66 -15.24
N ASP A 71 6.44 18.05 -14.54
CA ASP A 71 6.79 17.50 -13.22
C ASP A 71 6.67 18.52 -12.07
N GLY A 72 6.47 19.79 -12.43
CA GLY A 72 6.23 20.90 -11.49
C GLY A 72 7.47 21.58 -10.98
N THR A 73 7.40 22.13 -9.76
CA THR A 73 8.46 22.94 -9.16
C THR A 73 9.26 22.14 -8.13
N PHE A 74 10.57 22.42 -8.08
CA PHE A 74 11.51 21.82 -7.14
C PHE A 74 12.34 22.92 -6.49
N PRO A 75 12.86 22.74 -5.26
CA PRO A 75 13.88 23.60 -4.70
C PRO A 75 15.07 23.71 -5.66
N ALA A 76 15.66 24.89 -5.80
CA ALA A 76 16.71 25.13 -6.81
C ALA A 76 17.94 24.23 -6.65
N TRP A 77 18.24 23.78 -5.43
CA TRP A 77 19.37 22.91 -5.08
C TRP A 77 19.07 21.40 -5.18
N ALA A 78 17.80 21.00 -5.22
CA ALA A 78 17.41 19.58 -5.28
C ALA A 78 17.64 18.98 -6.67
N GLY A 79 17.62 17.65 -6.79
CA GLY A 79 17.48 16.95 -8.06
C GLY A 79 16.08 17.15 -8.65
N THR A 80 15.88 16.62 -9.84
CA THR A 80 14.55 16.51 -10.50
C THR A 80 14.41 15.11 -11.11
N SER A 81 13.26 14.78 -11.66
CA SER A 81 13.07 13.53 -12.39
C SER A 81 13.92 13.45 -13.67
N GLU A 82 14.25 14.59 -14.29
CA GLU A 82 15.05 14.68 -15.52
C GLU A 82 16.55 14.83 -15.22
N GLU A 83 16.89 15.53 -14.12
CA GLU A 83 18.26 15.79 -13.70
C GLU A 83 18.44 15.38 -12.23
N VAL A 84 18.84 14.14 -12.00
CA VAL A 84 19.14 13.64 -10.66
C VAL A 84 20.40 14.28 -10.11
N ASN A 85 20.42 14.61 -8.80
CA ASN A 85 21.61 15.13 -8.14
C ASN A 85 22.51 13.96 -7.73
N THR A 86 23.57 13.72 -8.49
CA THR A 86 24.55 12.65 -8.27
C THR A 86 25.84 13.12 -7.59
N THR A 87 25.96 14.40 -7.25
CA THR A 87 27.16 15.01 -6.66
C THR A 87 27.03 15.25 -5.16
N THR A 88 25.87 15.72 -4.69
CA THR A 88 25.65 16.03 -3.28
C THR A 88 25.68 14.76 -2.42
N ALA A 89 26.79 14.56 -1.71
CA ALA A 89 26.98 13.41 -0.81
C ALA A 89 26.67 13.73 0.67
N ARG A 90 26.68 15.01 1.03
CA ARG A 90 26.51 15.49 2.41
C ARG A 90 25.61 16.71 2.45
N VAL A 91 24.78 16.75 3.51
CA VAL A 91 23.98 17.93 3.87
C VAL A 91 24.30 18.34 5.29
N VAL A 92 24.39 19.64 5.56
CA VAL A 92 24.63 20.23 6.87
C VAL A 92 23.59 21.30 7.16
N PHE A 93 22.92 21.20 8.30
CA PHE A 93 22.17 22.31 8.86
C PHE A 93 23.06 23.04 9.86
N ASP A 94 23.44 24.29 9.54
CA ASP A 94 24.23 25.12 10.44
C ASP A 94 23.41 25.52 11.66
N ALA A 95 24.07 25.77 12.80
CA ALA A 95 23.40 26.13 14.05
C ALA A 95 22.54 27.41 13.94
N SER A 96 22.83 28.30 12.98
CA SER A 96 22.02 29.49 12.69
C SER A 96 20.62 29.13 12.20
N PHE A 97 20.44 27.96 11.56
CA PHE A 97 19.17 27.54 10.99
C PHE A 97 18.08 27.24 12.04
N ARG A 98 18.46 27.05 13.33
CA ARG A 98 17.51 26.73 14.42
C ARG A 98 16.40 27.75 14.62
N ASP A 99 16.64 29.02 14.22
CA ASP A 99 15.66 30.09 14.37
C ASP A 99 14.72 30.22 13.17
N PHE A 100 15.01 29.53 12.07
CA PHE A 100 14.14 29.49 10.91
C PHE A 100 12.98 28.50 11.10
N ARG A 101 11.82 28.81 10.57
CA ARG A 101 10.60 28.02 10.65
C ARG A 101 10.06 27.80 9.25
N PRO A 102 10.50 26.78 8.52
CA PRO A 102 9.94 26.47 7.21
C PRO A 102 8.47 26.03 7.33
N THR A 103 7.66 26.42 6.37
CA THR A 103 6.27 25.95 6.25
C THR A 103 6.14 24.71 5.39
N THR A 104 7.18 24.39 4.61
CA THR A 104 7.32 23.18 3.80
C THR A 104 8.77 22.71 3.77
N THR A 105 8.95 21.40 3.73
CA THR A 105 10.21 20.74 3.41
C THR A 105 10.04 19.79 2.20
N ALA A 106 8.92 19.96 1.48
CA ALA A 106 8.62 19.14 0.32
C ALA A 106 9.76 19.19 -0.71
N LYS A 107 10.16 18.00 -1.16
CA LYS A 107 11.20 17.82 -2.19
C LYS A 107 12.58 18.38 -1.84
N TRP A 108 12.90 18.72 -0.59
CA TRP A 108 14.19 19.37 -0.26
C TRP A 108 15.43 18.58 -0.69
N PHE A 109 15.35 17.25 -0.68
CA PHE A 109 16.44 16.36 -1.11
C PHE A 109 15.97 15.41 -2.22
N TYR A 110 15.00 15.86 -3.03
CA TYR A 110 14.44 15.07 -4.13
C TYR A 110 15.53 14.62 -5.10
N CYS A 111 15.60 13.31 -5.37
CA CYS A 111 16.59 12.70 -6.26
C CYS A 111 18.06 13.10 -5.97
N CYS A 112 18.40 13.31 -4.69
CA CYS A 112 19.79 13.40 -4.26
C CYS A 112 20.38 11.99 -4.09
N GLU A 113 20.65 11.31 -5.21
CA GLU A 113 21.00 9.90 -5.22
C GLU A 113 22.35 9.58 -4.55
N ALA A 114 23.29 10.53 -4.55
CA ALA A 114 24.59 10.39 -3.90
C ALA A 114 24.56 10.71 -2.40
N LEU A 115 23.45 11.22 -1.86
CA LEU A 115 23.34 11.67 -0.46
C LEU A 115 23.51 10.51 0.52
N LYS A 116 24.55 10.58 1.34
CA LYS A 116 24.90 9.56 2.34
C LYS A 116 24.67 10.01 3.77
N GLN A 117 24.79 11.32 4.05
CA GLN A 117 24.82 11.85 5.40
C GLN A 117 24.13 13.22 5.47
N ILE A 118 23.33 13.39 6.53
CA ILE A 118 22.75 14.69 6.90
C ILE A 118 23.13 14.98 8.34
N GLU A 119 23.77 16.12 8.58
CA GLU A 119 24.22 16.59 9.88
C GLU A 119 23.42 17.81 10.33
N GLY A 120 23.29 18.00 11.64
CA GLY A 120 22.64 19.18 12.21
C GLY A 120 21.11 19.18 12.04
N LEU A 121 20.46 18.02 11.81
CA LEU A 121 19.00 17.94 11.72
C LEU A 121 18.28 18.45 12.98
N GLU A 122 18.97 18.50 14.13
CA GLU A 122 18.48 19.15 15.36
C GLU A 122 18.28 20.67 15.22
N TYR A 123 18.86 21.29 14.19
CA TYR A 123 18.66 22.70 13.86
C TYR A 123 17.54 22.94 12.85
N LEU A 124 16.98 21.90 12.26
CA LEU A 124 15.80 22.01 11.40
C LEU A 124 14.54 21.98 12.28
N ASN A 125 13.91 23.12 12.45
CA ASN A 125 12.65 23.20 13.18
C ASN A 125 11.45 22.93 12.27
N THR A 126 10.80 21.79 12.47
CA THR A 126 9.69 21.33 11.63
C THR A 126 8.29 21.65 12.20
N SER A 127 8.20 22.46 13.28
CA SER A 127 6.95 22.71 14.00
C SER A 127 5.86 23.38 13.16
N GLU A 128 6.25 24.19 12.14
CA GLU A 128 5.34 24.91 11.26
C GLU A 128 5.14 24.22 9.90
N VAL A 129 5.84 23.10 9.67
CA VAL A 129 5.79 22.39 8.39
C VAL A 129 4.42 21.74 8.21
N LYS A 130 3.82 21.96 7.05
CA LYS A 130 2.54 21.37 6.63
C LYS A 130 2.71 20.29 5.56
N ASP A 131 3.78 20.37 4.77
CA ASP A 131 4.05 19.48 3.65
C ASP A 131 5.49 18.96 3.73
N MET A 132 5.62 17.62 3.90
CA MET A 132 6.88 16.88 3.90
C MET A 132 6.97 15.92 2.71
N SER A 133 6.06 16.06 1.74
CA SER A 133 5.98 15.15 0.61
C SER A 133 7.30 15.11 -0.17
N ARG A 134 7.74 13.90 -0.52
CA ARG A 134 8.96 13.68 -1.32
C ARG A 134 10.25 14.27 -0.72
N MET A 135 10.31 14.57 0.59
CA MET A 135 11.47 15.24 1.20
C MET A 135 12.78 14.52 0.91
N PHE A 136 12.79 13.17 0.98
CA PHE A 136 13.95 12.31 0.72
C PHE A 136 13.73 11.37 -0.47
N TYR A 137 12.82 11.72 -1.37
CA TYR A 137 12.51 10.90 -2.54
C TYR A 137 13.77 10.61 -3.37
N GLY A 138 14.04 9.33 -3.63
CA GLY A 138 15.18 8.90 -4.45
C GLY A 138 16.56 9.08 -3.80
N CYS A 139 16.65 9.33 -2.48
CA CYS A 139 17.92 9.36 -1.76
C CYS A 139 18.48 7.93 -1.61
N SER A 140 18.84 7.29 -2.72
CA SER A 140 19.12 5.87 -2.79
C SER A 140 20.39 5.41 -2.05
N ALA A 141 21.36 6.33 -1.81
CA ALA A 141 22.59 6.06 -1.06
C ALA A 141 22.47 6.33 0.45
N LEU A 142 21.33 6.89 0.92
CA LEU A 142 21.14 7.25 2.33
C LEU A 142 20.97 5.99 3.18
N THR A 143 21.89 5.74 4.13
CA THR A 143 21.89 4.51 4.94
C THR A 143 21.25 4.67 6.31
N SER A 144 21.26 5.89 6.85
CA SER A 144 20.71 6.22 8.17
C SER A 144 20.23 7.66 8.21
N LEU A 145 19.27 7.95 9.09
CA LEU A 145 18.68 9.29 9.23
C LEU A 145 18.23 9.49 10.69
N ASP A 146 18.74 10.53 11.36
CA ASP A 146 18.36 10.90 12.74
C ASP A 146 17.19 11.90 12.72
N LEU A 147 15.97 11.41 12.90
CA LEU A 147 14.73 12.20 12.87
C LEU A 147 14.17 12.49 14.28
N LYS A 148 14.91 12.20 15.34
CA LYS A 148 14.40 12.31 16.74
C LYS A 148 13.96 13.73 17.13
N HIS A 149 14.43 14.75 16.42
CA HIS A 149 14.09 16.16 16.66
C HIS A 149 12.94 16.69 15.78
N PHE A 150 12.42 15.85 14.88
CA PHE A 150 11.27 16.24 14.07
C PHE A 150 10.03 16.38 14.94
N ASN A 151 9.34 17.50 14.78
CA ASN A 151 8.06 17.80 15.40
C ASN A 151 7.05 18.09 14.31
N THR A 152 6.05 17.21 14.11
CA THR A 152 5.18 17.22 12.92
C THR A 152 3.70 17.45 13.22
N PRO A 153 3.31 18.33 14.18
CA PRO A 153 1.91 18.47 14.60
C PRO A 153 1.01 19.07 13.52
N ASN A 154 1.59 19.78 12.54
CA ASN A 154 0.88 20.50 11.50
C ASN A 154 0.97 19.84 10.12
N VAL A 155 1.70 18.71 10.01
CA VAL A 155 1.90 18.04 8.71
C VAL A 155 0.61 17.38 8.24
N ILE A 156 0.26 17.62 6.98
CA ILE A 156 -0.93 17.11 6.30
C ILE A 156 -0.53 16.07 5.25
N ASP A 157 0.61 16.27 4.59
CA ASP A 157 1.10 15.44 3.49
C ASP A 157 2.49 14.87 3.82
N MET A 158 2.59 13.53 3.85
CA MET A 158 3.83 12.76 4.00
C MET A 158 4.04 11.79 2.82
N SER A 159 3.33 12.02 1.70
CA SER A 159 3.40 11.14 0.53
C SER A 159 4.82 11.06 -0.03
N LEU A 160 5.27 9.85 -0.42
CA LEU A 160 6.57 9.59 -1.04
C LEU A 160 7.79 10.10 -0.23
N MET A 161 7.62 10.36 1.09
CA MET A 161 8.66 11.03 1.89
C MET A 161 10.01 10.31 1.84
N PHE A 162 10.01 8.96 1.87
CA PHE A 162 11.20 8.12 1.82
C PHE A 162 11.21 7.19 0.60
N ASP A 163 10.36 7.46 -0.40
CA ASP A 163 10.31 6.62 -1.62
C ASP A 163 11.68 6.55 -2.28
N GLY A 164 12.11 5.34 -2.62
CA GLY A 164 13.41 5.11 -3.26
C GLY A 164 14.63 5.24 -2.34
N CYS A 165 14.46 5.38 -1.01
CA CYS A 165 15.57 5.32 -0.04
C CYS A 165 16.09 3.87 0.09
N ALA A 166 16.66 3.33 -1.00
CA ALA A 166 16.92 1.90 -1.17
C ALA A 166 17.97 1.32 -0.19
N ALA A 167 18.92 2.15 0.29
CA ALA A 167 19.96 1.74 1.22
C ALA A 167 19.60 1.94 2.70
N LEU A 168 18.44 2.54 2.99
CA LEU A 168 18.03 2.84 4.35
C LEU A 168 17.67 1.56 5.11
N THR A 169 18.39 1.26 6.20
CA THR A 169 18.24 -0.01 6.93
C THR A 169 17.31 0.07 8.12
N SER A 170 17.14 1.26 8.70
CA SER A 170 16.26 1.52 9.84
C SER A 170 15.81 2.98 9.88
N LEU A 171 14.65 3.24 10.47
CA LEU A 171 14.12 4.57 10.75
C LEU A 171 13.53 4.61 12.15
N ASP A 172 13.91 5.63 12.94
CA ASP A 172 13.20 5.95 14.20
C ASP A 172 12.22 7.10 13.94
N LEU A 173 10.93 6.78 13.97
CA LEU A 173 9.81 7.70 13.70
C LEU A 173 9.00 8.03 14.96
N LYS A 174 9.54 7.78 16.16
CA LYS A 174 8.82 7.97 17.42
C LYS A 174 8.43 9.42 17.71
N SER A 175 9.16 10.37 17.14
CA SER A 175 8.87 11.80 17.26
C SER A 175 7.76 12.29 16.32
N PHE A 176 7.33 11.47 15.36
CA PHE A 176 6.33 11.86 14.36
C PHE A 176 4.94 11.91 14.99
N ASN A 177 4.27 13.05 14.87
CA ASN A 177 2.85 13.22 15.14
C ASN A 177 2.10 13.24 13.81
N THR A 178 1.33 12.19 13.54
CA THR A 178 0.62 12.01 12.26
C THR A 178 -0.89 12.28 12.36
N GLN A 179 -1.35 12.90 13.47
CA GLN A 179 -2.79 13.09 13.71
C GLN A 179 -3.53 13.90 12.63
N ASN A 180 -2.82 14.79 11.91
CA ASN A 180 -3.39 15.65 10.88
C ASN A 180 -3.07 15.15 9.45
N VAL A 181 -2.30 14.08 9.32
CA VAL A 181 -1.88 13.55 8.02
C VAL A 181 -3.06 12.90 7.30
N THR A 182 -3.25 13.29 6.04
CA THR A 182 -4.30 12.77 5.16
C THR A 182 -3.76 11.90 4.03
N ASP A 183 -2.49 12.09 3.64
CA ASP A 183 -1.82 11.35 2.56
C ASP A 183 -0.52 10.73 3.07
N MET A 184 -0.44 9.39 2.99
CA MET A 184 0.74 8.57 3.29
C MET A 184 1.10 7.68 2.09
N SER A 185 0.60 8.03 0.88
CA SER A 185 0.84 7.23 -0.32
C SER A 185 2.33 7.11 -0.61
N SER A 186 2.77 5.89 -0.90
CA SER A 186 4.18 5.53 -1.21
C SER A 186 5.22 6.04 -0.20
N MET A 187 4.83 6.29 1.07
CA MET A 187 5.75 6.90 2.06
C MET A 187 7.06 6.13 2.19
N PHE A 188 7.04 4.80 2.08
CA PHE A 188 8.21 3.93 2.21
C PHE A 188 8.44 3.07 0.96
N ASP A 189 7.82 3.41 -0.20
CA ASP A 189 8.02 2.63 -1.42
C ASP A 189 9.51 2.53 -1.76
N GLY A 190 9.96 1.35 -2.18
CA GLY A 190 11.35 1.17 -2.59
C GLY A 190 12.40 1.23 -1.47
N CYS A 191 12.01 1.28 -0.18
CA CYS A 191 12.93 1.13 0.94
C CYS A 191 13.42 -0.33 1.05
N LYS A 192 14.19 -0.78 0.07
CA LYS A 192 14.54 -2.19 -0.17
C LYS A 192 15.35 -2.84 0.94
N ALA A 193 16.19 -2.06 1.65
CA ALA A 193 17.04 -2.54 2.72
C ALA A 193 16.41 -2.42 4.12
N LEU A 194 15.22 -1.82 4.24
CA LEU A 194 14.55 -1.61 5.51
C LEU A 194 14.08 -2.96 6.09
N THR A 195 14.64 -3.36 7.23
CA THR A 195 14.35 -4.68 7.84
C THR A 195 13.27 -4.64 8.89
N THR A 196 13.13 -3.51 9.58
CA THR A 196 12.16 -3.29 10.65
C THR A 196 11.63 -1.86 10.58
N LEU A 197 10.37 -1.66 10.96
CA LEU A 197 9.73 -0.35 11.01
C LEU A 197 8.73 -0.32 12.17
N ASP A 198 8.96 0.59 13.14
CA ASP A 198 8.07 0.81 14.27
C ASP A 198 7.14 1.99 14.00
N LEU A 199 5.83 1.71 13.84
CA LEU A 199 4.78 2.68 13.54
C LEU A 199 3.74 2.79 14.67
N GLN A 200 4.07 2.36 15.90
CA GLN A 200 3.10 2.34 17.03
C GLN A 200 2.51 3.72 17.33
N ASN A 201 3.26 4.80 17.07
CA ASN A 201 2.81 6.17 17.31
C ASN A 201 2.01 6.79 16.15
N PHE A 202 1.88 6.09 15.02
CA PHE A 202 1.16 6.63 13.89
C PHE A 202 -0.35 6.64 14.15
N ASN A 203 -0.94 7.82 14.14
CA ASN A 203 -2.38 8.02 14.13
C ASN A 203 -2.85 8.18 12.68
N THR A 204 -3.58 7.20 12.16
CA THR A 204 -4.01 7.16 10.76
C THR A 204 -5.51 7.48 10.57
N GLN A 205 -6.18 8.00 11.62
CA GLN A 205 -7.64 8.23 11.58
C GLN A 205 -8.09 9.18 10.47
N ASN A 206 -7.23 10.13 10.05
CA ASN A 206 -7.53 11.11 9.01
C ASN A 206 -6.97 10.73 7.64
N VAL A 207 -6.19 9.63 7.55
CA VAL A 207 -5.57 9.19 6.30
C VAL A 207 -6.62 8.67 5.34
N THR A 208 -6.58 9.16 4.11
CA THR A 208 -7.47 8.76 3.02
C THR A 208 -6.75 8.00 1.91
N ASP A 209 -5.43 8.16 1.80
CA ASP A 209 -4.60 7.50 0.79
C ASP A 209 -3.43 6.75 1.42
N MET A 210 -3.35 5.44 1.16
CA MET A 210 -2.26 4.53 1.54
C MET A 210 -1.74 3.74 0.33
N TYR A 211 -1.97 4.27 -0.90
CA TYR A 211 -1.43 3.66 -2.13
C TYR A 211 0.05 3.35 -2.00
N GLY A 212 0.45 2.11 -2.21
CA GLY A 212 1.86 1.70 -2.24
C GLY A 212 2.68 2.03 -0.99
N MET A 213 2.07 2.30 0.18
CA MET A 213 2.78 2.82 1.37
C MET A 213 4.02 2.03 1.74
N PHE A 214 4.00 0.69 1.58
CA PHE A 214 5.13 -0.22 1.85
C PHE A 214 5.60 -0.98 0.62
N ARG A 215 5.21 -0.52 -0.57
CA ARG A 215 5.56 -1.20 -1.83
C ARG A 215 7.08 -1.38 -1.92
N ASN A 216 7.53 -2.56 -2.40
CA ASN A 216 8.96 -2.87 -2.58
C ASN A 216 9.84 -2.75 -1.32
N CYS A 217 9.27 -2.82 -0.10
CA CYS A 217 10.02 -3.00 1.14
C CYS A 217 10.50 -4.47 1.23
N ALA A 218 11.41 -4.85 0.33
CA ALA A 218 11.73 -6.25 0.06
C ALA A 218 12.40 -6.99 1.22
N ALA A 219 13.12 -6.28 2.11
CA ALA A 219 13.79 -6.85 3.27
C ALA A 219 12.95 -6.82 4.56
N LEU A 220 11.76 -6.18 4.54
CA LEU A 220 10.91 -6.04 5.71
C LEU A 220 10.34 -7.41 6.11
N THR A 221 10.66 -7.90 7.32
CA THR A 221 10.30 -9.25 7.75
C THR A 221 8.98 -9.34 8.52
N SER A 222 8.62 -8.28 9.22
CA SER A 222 7.37 -8.18 9.97
C SER A 222 6.86 -6.75 10.02
N LEU A 223 5.54 -6.57 10.11
CA LEU A 223 4.90 -5.27 10.23
C LEU A 223 3.67 -5.37 11.13
N ASP A 224 3.68 -4.65 12.26
CA ASP A 224 2.53 -4.59 13.18
C ASP A 224 1.74 -3.30 12.94
N LEU A 225 0.59 -3.42 12.29
CA LEU A 225 -0.31 -2.32 11.96
C LEU A 225 -1.59 -2.34 12.82
N LYS A 226 -1.59 -3.01 13.97
CA LYS A 226 -2.77 -3.11 14.86
C LYS A 226 -3.31 -1.75 15.31
N HIS A 227 -2.49 -0.70 15.30
CA HIS A 227 -2.89 0.67 15.67
C HIS A 227 -3.44 1.49 14.51
N PHE A 228 -3.32 1.01 13.28
CA PHE A 228 -3.84 1.72 12.12
C PHE A 228 -5.37 1.73 12.12
N ASN A 229 -5.94 2.93 12.06
CA ASN A 229 -7.35 3.15 11.80
C ASN A 229 -7.54 3.48 10.31
N THR A 230 -8.09 2.56 9.55
CA THR A 230 -8.23 2.70 8.09
C THR A 230 -9.65 3.03 7.64
N GLN A 231 -10.55 3.43 8.57
CA GLN A 231 -11.96 3.70 8.26
C GLN A 231 -12.20 4.78 7.19
N ASN A 232 -11.23 5.68 6.99
CA ASN A 232 -11.30 6.75 6.02
C ASN A 232 -10.50 6.47 4.74
N VAL A 233 -9.72 5.40 4.70
CA VAL A 233 -8.88 5.07 3.55
C VAL A 233 -9.73 4.60 2.38
N ILE A 234 -9.46 5.18 1.21
CA ILE A 234 -10.15 4.92 -0.06
C ILE A 234 -9.24 4.10 -0.99
N ASP A 235 -7.93 4.36 -0.98
CA ASP A 235 -6.94 3.71 -1.84
C ASP A 235 -5.95 2.89 -1.02
N MET A 236 -5.90 1.57 -1.27
CA MET A 236 -4.95 0.62 -0.68
C MET A 236 -4.24 -0.21 -1.76
N ARG A 237 -4.32 0.23 -3.04
CA ARG A 237 -3.64 -0.47 -4.14
C ARG A 237 -2.16 -0.57 -3.87
N LEU A 238 -1.55 -1.70 -4.20
CA LEU A 238 -0.11 -1.96 -4.07
C LEU A 238 0.46 -1.82 -2.64
N MET A 239 -0.35 -1.63 -1.60
CA MET A 239 0.12 -1.23 -0.25
C MET A 239 1.27 -2.09 0.28
N PHE A 240 1.27 -3.41 0.01
CA PHE A 240 2.31 -4.36 0.43
C PHE A 240 2.99 -5.06 -0.76
N SER A 241 2.76 -4.56 -2.00
CA SER A 241 3.31 -5.19 -3.20
C SER A 241 4.84 -5.25 -3.15
N GLY A 242 5.43 -6.42 -3.40
CA GLY A 242 6.88 -6.60 -3.40
C GLY A 242 7.53 -6.70 -2.01
N CYS A 243 6.76 -6.82 -0.91
CA CYS A 243 7.29 -7.13 0.42
C CYS A 243 7.69 -8.61 0.51
N ALA A 244 8.75 -8.98 -0.22
CA ALA A 244 9.09 -10.39 -0.48
C ALA A 244 9.52 -11.17 0.77
N ALA A 245 10.15 -10.52 1.76
CA ALA A 245 10.60 -11.14 3.00
C ALA A 245 9.56 -11.12 4.13
N LEU A 246 8.38 -10.50 3.91
CA LEU A 246 7.37 -10.33 4.94
C LEU A 246 6.76 -11.69 5.33
N THR A 247 7.02 -12.15 6.55
CA THR A 247 6.51 -13.43 7.06
C THR A 247 5.25 -13.29 7.89
N SER A 248 5.06 -12.12 8.53
CA SER A 248 3.89 -11.83 9.35
C SER A 248 3.39 -10.39 9.15
N LEU A 249 2.08 -10.24 9.09
CA LEU A 249 1.40 -8.95 8.90
C LEU A 249 0.13 -8.92 9.75
N ASN A 250 0.04 -7.96 10.66
CA ASN A 250 -1.12 -7.80 11.54
C ASN A 250 -2.06 -6.72 11.00
N LEU A 251 -3.21 -7.13 10.46
CA LEU A 251 -4.26 -6.26 9.88
C LEU A 251 -5.57 -6.31 10.68
N GLN A 252 -5.52 -6.71 11.96
CA GLN A 252 -6.75 -6.99 12.74
C GLN A 252 -7.71 -5.79 12.86
N ASN A 253 -7.22 -4.55 12.76
CA ASN A 253 -8.05 -3.34 12.87
C ASN A 253 -8.31 -2.65 11.51
N PHE A 254 -7.94 -3.29 10.40
CA PHE A 254 -8.21 -2.74 9.08
C PHE A 254 -9.71 -2.75 8.78
N ASN A 255 -10.23 -1.56 8.46
CA ASN A 255 -11.58 -1.37 7.95
C ASN A 255 -11.49 -0.93 6.49
N THR A 256 -11.97 -1.79 5.58
CA THR A 256 -11.86 -1.56 4.13
C THR A 256 -13.20 -1.15 3.48
N GLN A 257 -14.20 -0.73 4.27
CA GLN A 257 -15.55 -0.44 3.76
C GLN A 257 -15.62 0.70 2.73
N LYS A 258 -14.60 1.58 2.65
CA LYS A 258 -14.52 2.66 1.67
C LYS A 258 -13.64 2.32 0.48
N VAL A 259 -12.85 1.25 0.57
CA VAL A 259 -11.92 0.82 -0.48
C VAL A 259 -12.68 0.32 -1.70
N THR A 260 -12.32 0.84 -2.87
CA THR A 260 -12.95 0.49 -4.15
C THR A 260 -12.07 -0.34 -5.06
N ASP A 261 -10.76 -0.42 -4.76
CA ASP A 261 -9.77 -1.10 -5.58
C ASP A 261 -8.70 -1.74 -4.67
N MET A 262 -8.44 -3.04 -4.88
CA MET A 262 -7.43 -3.82 -4.15
C MET A 262 -6.38 -4.41 -5.09
N PHE A 263 -6.21 -3.78 -6.26
CA PHE A 263 -5.20 -4.15 -7.26
C PHE A 263 -3.81 -4.28 -6.64
N TRP A 264 -3.20 -5.48 -6.77
CA TRP A 264 -1.83 -5.79 -6.34
C TRP A 264 -1.56 -5.61 -4.83
N MET A 265 -2.55 -5.55 -3.96
CA MET A 265 -2.35 -5.19 -2.56
C MET A 265 -1.29 -6.06 -1.85
N PHE A 266 -1.25 -7.37 -2.11
CA PHE A 266 -0.27 -8.32 -1.55
C PHE A 266 0.58 -9.00 -2.63
N HIS A 267 0.67 -8.39 -3.82
CA HIS A 267 1.45 -8.95 -4.94
C HIS A 267 2.90 -9.19 -4.55
N GLY A 268 3.42 -10.40 -4.76
CA GLY A 268 4.83 -10.72 -4.50
C GLY A 268 5.23 -10.80 -3.03
N CYS A 269 4.28 -10.92 -2.08
CA CYS A 269 4.56 -11.24 -0.68
C CYS A 269 4.97 -12.72 -0.54
N ALA A 270 6.14 -13.05 -1.07
CA ALA A 270 6.55 -14.45 -1.32
C ALA A 270 6.76 -15.27 -0.04
N ALA A 271 7.18 -14.65 1.07
CA ALA A 271 7.43 -15.32 2.33
C ALA A 271 6.21 -15.39 3.27
N LEU A 272 5.08 -14.76 2.89
CA LEU A 272 3.89 -14.71 3.74
C LEU A 272 3.20 -16.07 3.79
N THR A 273 3.18 -16.70 4.97
CA THR A 273 2.63 -18.05 5.16
C THR A 273 1.16 -18.08 5.50
N SER A 274 0.66 -17.01 6.12
CA SER A 274 -0.74 -16.84 6.49
C SER A 274 -1.14 -15.38 6.50
N LEU A 275 -2.43 -15.09 6.28
CA LEU A 275 -2.96 -13.73 6.26
C LEU A 275 -4.36 -13.73 6.86
N ASN A 276 -4.60 -12.90 7.88
CA ASN A 276 -5.92 -12.73 8.47
C ASN A 276 -6.66 -11.55 7.84
N LEU A 277 -7.70 -11.84 7.05
CA LEU A 277 -8.53 -10.87 6.34
C LEU A 277 -9.98 -10.84 6.85
N GLN A 278 -10.25 -11.36 8.05
CA GLN A 278 -11.63 -11.51 8.55
C GLN A 278 -12.38 -10.17 8.70
N ASN A 279 -11.67 -9.03 8.84
CA ASN A 279 -12.27 -7.70 8.95
C ASN A 279 -12.36 -6.95 7.62
N PHE A 280 -11.93 -7.57 6.53
CA PHE A 280 -12.00 -6.95 5.20
C PHE A 280 -13.45 -6.93 4.70
N ASN A 281 -13.95 -5.74 4.42
CA ASN A 281 -15.22 -5.53 3.72
C ASN A 281 -14.94 -5.15 2.28
N THR A 282 -15.25 -6.05 1.35
CA THR A 282 -14.97 -5.86 -0.07
C THR A 282 -16.20 -5.47 -0.90
N GLN A 283 -17.29 -5.06 -0.24
CA GLN A 283 -18.56 -4.77 -0.89
C GLN A 283 -18.47 -3.70 -2.01
N LYS A 284 -17.55 -2.75 -1.89
CA LYS A 284 -17.35 -1.69 -2.88
C LYS A 284 -16.24 -1.97 -3.88
N VAL A 285 -15.50 -3.06 -3.68
CA VAL A 285 -14.33 -3.36 -4.52
C VAL A 285 -14.76 -3.81 -5.92
N THR A 286 -14.16 -3.21 -6.92
CA THR A 286 -14.41 -3.49 -8.34
C THR A 286 -13.25 -4.18 -9.04
N ASP A 287 -12.02 -4.04 -8.52
CA ASP A 287 -10.82 -4.68 -9.05
C ASP A 287 -10.05 -5.43 -7.96
N MET A 288 -9.78 -6.73 -8.19
CA MET A 288 -8.96 -7.61 -7.37
C MET A 288 -7.82 -8.25 -8.19
N CYS A 289 -7.45 -7.63 -9.32
CA CYS A 289 -6.41 -8.13 -10.20
C CYS A 289 -5.11 -8.33 -9.42
N GLN A 290 -4.53 -9.54 -9.52
CA GLN A 290 -3.24 -9.89 -8.93
C GLN A 290 -3.13 -9.63 -7.40
N MET A 291 -4.25 -9.55 -6.66
CA MET A 291 -4.25 -9.20 -5.24
C MET A 291 -3.29 -10.07 -4.42
N PHE A 292 -3.21 -11.39 -4.71
CA PHE A 292 -2.32 -12.35 -4.05
C PHE A 292 -1.29 -12.99 -5.01
N TYR A 293 -1.05 -12.38 -6.16
CA TYR A 293 -0.08 -12.92 -7.13
C TYR A 293 1.29 -13.15 -6.49
N GLY A 294 1.84 -14.35 -6.66
CA GLY A 294 3.20 -14.65 -6.17
C GLY A 294 3.33 -14.76 -4.65
N CYS A 295 2.23 -14.89 -3.89
CA CYS A 295 2.28 -15.26 -2.47
C CYS A 295 2.64 -16.74 -2.35
N SER A 296 3.89 -17.09 -2.70
CA SER A 296 4.31 -18.46 -2.97
C SER A 296 4.38 -19.36 -1.72
N ALA A 297 4.56 -18.78 -0.53
CA ALA A 297 4.56 -19.50 0.75
C ALA A 297 3.17 -19.62 1.41
N LEU A 298 2.15 -18.96 0.85
CA LEU A 298 0.80 -18.94 1.44
C LEU A 298 0.14 -20.32 1.32
N THR A 299 -0.11 -20.98 2.46
CA THR A 299 -0.65 -22.34 2.50
C THR A 299 -2.17 -22.39 2.57
N SER A 300 -2.79 -21.37 3.14
CA SER A 300 -4.23 -21.24 3.27
C SER A 300 -4.67 -19.78 3.30
N LEU A 301 -5.88 -19.50 2.87
CA LEU A 301 -6.44 -18.15 2.85
C LEU A 301 -7.94 -18.23 3.17
N ASN A 302 -8.38 -17.52 4.20
CA ASN A 302 -9.79 -17.42 4.56
C ASN A 302 -10.42 -16.21 3.90
N LEU A 303 -11.31 -16.41 2.93
CA LEU A 303 -12.02 -15.38 2.15
C LEU A 303 -13.54 -15.36 2.40
N GLN A 304 -14.01 -15.99 3.48
CA GLN A 304 -15.47 -16.14 3.73
C GLN A 304 -16.23 -14.82 3.82
N ASN A 305 -15.56 -13.71 4.18
CA ASN A 305 -16.16 -12.38 4.29
C ASN A 305 -16.02 -11.53 3.01
N PHE A 306 -15.41 -12.08 1.96
CA PHE A 306 -15.25 -11.36 0.69
C PHE A 306 -16.58 -11.32 -0.06
N ASN A 307 -17.11 -10.12 -0.26
CA ASN A 307 -18.24 -9.87 -1.15
C ASN A 307 -17.70 -9.44 -2.52
N THR A 308 -17.87 -10.28 -3.52
CA THR A 308 -17.33 -10.04 -4.88
C THR A 308 -18.39 -9.62 -5.90
N GLN A 309 -19.61 -9.27 -5.44
CA GLN A 309 -20.71 -8.94 -6.35
C GLN A 309 -20.43 -7.78 -7.31
N ASN A 310 -19.57 -6.82 -6.93
CA ASN A 310 -19.22 -5.67 -7.75
C ASN A 310 -17.89 -5.84 -8.49
N VAL A 311 -17.19 -6.95 -8.28
CA VAL A 311 -15.89 -7.19 -8.90
C VAL A 311 -16.04 -7.50 -10.38
N THR A 312 -15.29 -6.80 -11.22
CA THR A 312 -15.25 -6.98 -12.67
C THR A 312 -13.97 -7.65 -13.17
N ASN A 313 -12.88 -7.54 -12.39
CA ASN A 313 -11.57 -8.06 -12.76
C ASN A 313 -10.98 -8.90 -11.62
N MET A 314 -10.76 -10.20 -11.88
CA MET A 314 -10.10 -11.16 -11.00
C MET A 314 -8.87 -11.78 -11.66
N SER A 315 -8.32 -11.12 -12.71
CA SER A 315 -7.20 -11.68 -13.45
C SER A 315 -6.00 -11.90 -12.54
N ARG A 316 -5.42 -13.10 -12.62
CA ARG A 316 -4.23 -13.55 -11.86
C ARG A 316 -4.34 -13.38 -10.34
N MET A 317 -5.55 -13.31 -9.77
CA MET A 317 -5.77 -13.02 -8.33
C MET A 317 -4.95 -13.94 -7.41
N PHE A 318 -4.84 -15.24 -7.74
CA PHE A 318 -4.09 -16.24 -6.99
C PHE A 318 -2.93 -16.84 -7.78
N SER A 319 -2.55 -16.24 -8.91
CA SER A 319 -1.48 -16.79 -9.75
C SER A 319 -0.17 -16.91 -8.97
N ASN A 320 0.53 -18.04 -9.14
CA ASN A 320 1.79 -18.37 -8.45
C ASN A 320 1.68 -18.44 -6.89
N CYS A 321 0.49 -18.70 -6.34
CA CYS A 321 0.35 -19.13 -4.95
C CYS A 321 0.72 -20.62 -4.84
N SER A 322 2.00 -20.93 -5.00
CA SER A 322 2.48 -22.29 -5.25
C SER A 322 2.31 -23.26 -4.08
N ALA A 323 2.27 -22.76 -2.83
CA ALA A 323 2.04 -23.57 -1.63
C ALA A 323 0.55 -23.72 -1.26
N LEU A 324 -0.36 -23.05 -1.95
CA LEU A 324 -1.79 -23.07 -1.62
C LEU A 324 -2.39 -24.44 -1.97
N THR A 325 -2.82 -25.18 -0.94
CA THR A 325 -3.35 -26.54 -1.11
C THR A 325 -4.85 -26.62 -1.32
N SER A 326 -5.58 -25.65 -0.79
CA SER A 326 -7.04 -25.54 -0.90
C SER A 326 -7.48 -24.08 -0.85
N LEU A 327 -8.61 -23.79 -1.46
CA LEU A 327 -9.22 -22.46 -1.47
C LEU A 327 -10.74 -22.58 -1.47
N ASP A 328 -11.40 -21.98 -0.47
CA ASP A 328 -12.86 -21.93 -0.41
C ASP A 328 -13.38 -20.65 -1.07
N LEU A 329 -14.06 -20.81 -2.21
CA LEU A 329 -14.64 -19.74 -3.02
C LEU A 329 -16.16 -19.82 -3.11
N GLN A 330 -16.82 -20.60 -2.23
CA GLN A 330 -18.27 -20.79 -2.31
C GLN A 330 -19.09 -19.51 -2.11
N HIS A 331 -18.48 -18.47 -1.51
CA HIS A 331 -19.12 -17.16 -1.31
C HIS A 331 -18.85 -16.16 -2.47
N PHE A 332 -18.01 -16.53 -3.44
CA PHE A 332 -17.72 -15.65 -4.56
C PHE A 332 -18.90 -15.54 -5.52
N ASN A 333 -19.35 -14.32 -5.76
CA ASN A 333 -20.31 -13.99 -6.79
C ASN A 333 -19.57 -13.41 -8.01
N THR A 334 -19.54 -14.15 -9.12
CA THR A 334 -18.78 -13.78 -10.31
C THR A 334 -19.65 -13.23 -11.45
N GLN A 335 -20.93 -12.92 -11.19
CA GLN A 335 -21.89 -12.50 -12.23
C GLN A 335 -21.48 -11.24 -13.02
N ASN A 336 -20.63 -10.39 -12.43
CA ASN A 336 -20.15 -9.16 -13.05
C ASN A 336 -18.70 -9.25 -13.55
N VAL A 337 -18.03 -10.38 -13.31
CA VAL A 337 -16.62 -10.56 -13.70
C VAL A 337 -16.52 -10.71 -15.22
N THR A 338 -15.65 -9.92 -15.83
CA THR A 338 -15.35 -9.92 -17.25
C THR A 338 -13.98 -10.52 -17.58
N ASN A 339 -13.06 -10.55 -16.60
CA ASN A 339 -11.69 -11.03 -16.79
C ASN A 339 -11.29 -11.98 -15.65
N MET A 340 -10.99 -13.24 -16.01
CA MET A 340 -10.48 -14.29 -15.13
C MET A 340 -9.13 -14.87 -15.60
N ARG A 341 -8.43 -14.14 -16.51
CA ARG A 341 -7.14 -14.57 -17.07
C ARG A 341 -6.17 -15.00 -15.99
N GLY A 342 -5.65 -16.22 -16.06
CA GLY A 342 -4.63 -16.75 -15.15
C GLY A 342 -5.00 -16.78 -13.67
N MET A 343 -6.29 -16.77 -13.31
CA MET A 343 -6.72 -16.59 -11.91
C MET A 343 -6.06 -17.57 -10.94
N PHE A 344 -5.82 -18.82 -11.36
CA PHE A 344 -5.15 -19.87 -10.56
C PHE A 344 -3.84 -20.37 -11.20
N SER A 345 -3.32 -19.68 -12.22
CA SER A 345 -2.09 -20.10 -12.91
C SER A 345 -0.93 -20.30 -11.93
N GLY A 346 -0.21 -21.42 -12.03
CA GLY A 346 0.95 -21.70 -11.18
C GLY A 346 0.62 -22.06 -9.73
N CYS A 347 -0.63 -22.36 -9.38
CA CYS A 347 -1.01 -22.91 -8.08
C CYS A 347 -0.61 -24.38 -7.99
N SER A 348 0.68 -24.67 -7.87
CA SER A 348 1.24 -26.01 -8.08
C SER A 348 0.85 -27.04 -7.01
N ALA A 349 0.51 -26.62 -5.80
CA ALA A 349 0.06 -27.51 -4.72
C ALA A 349 -1.48 -27.68 -4.64
N LEU A 350 -2.24 -26.89 -5.42
CA LEU A 350 -3.68 -26.91 -5.37
C LEU A 350 -4.26 -28.21 -5.92
N THR A 351 -5.03 -28.95 -5.12
CA THR A 351 -5.51 -30.28 -5.49
C THR A 351 -6.94 -30.28 -6.00
N THR A 352 -7.80 -29.43 -5.46
CA THR A 352 -9.22 -29.38 -5.81
C THR A 352 -9.74 -27.93 -5.79
N LEU A 353 -10.68 -27.63 -6.68
CA LEU A 353 -11.41 -26.36 -6.71
C LEU A 353 -12.90 -26.60 -6.79
N ASN A 354 -13.69 -25.93 -5.95
CA ASN A 354 -15.15 -25.92 -6.06
C ASN A 354 -15.60 -24.56 -6.64
N LEU A 355 -16.02 -24.58 -7.92
CA LEU A 355 -16.42 -23.41 -8.70
C LEU A 355 -17.90 -23.48 -9.13
N GLN A 356 -18.74 -24.26 -8.38
CA GLN A 356 -20.16 -24.45 -8.71
C GLN A 356 -20.94 -23.12 -8.75
N ASN A 357 -20.53 -22.13 -7.95
CA ASN A 357 -21.18 -20.82 -7.87
C ASN A 357 -20.65 -19.80 -8.88
N PHE A 358 -19.65 -20.19 -9.71
CA PHE A 358 -19.09 -19.27 -10.69
C PHE A 358 -20.07 -19.07 -11.85
N ASN A 359 -20.48 -17.83 -12.07
CA ASN A 359 -21.18 -17.39 -13.26
C ASN A 359 -20.19 -16.76 -14.23
N THR A 360 -20.02 -17.40 -15.40
CA THR A 360 -19.02 -16.99 -16.40
C THR A 360 -19.64 -16.33 -17.64
N GLN A 361 -20.93 -15.98 -17.60
CA GLN A 361 -21.67 -15.45 -18.77
C GLN A 361 -21.07 -14.15 -19.33
N LYS A 362 -20.46 -13.30 -18.47
CA LYS A 362 -19.85 -12.05 -18.89
C LYS A 362 -18.33 -12.16 -19.09
N VAL A 363 -17.71 -13.30 -18.79
CA VAL A 363 -16.25 -13.46 -18.85
C VAL A 363 -15.80 -13.53 -20.31
N THR A 364 -14.91 -12.64 -20.70
CA THR A 364 -14.35 -12.55 -22.05
C THR A 364 -12.96 -13.14 -22.18
N ASP A 365 -12.20 -13.26 -21.08
CA ASP A 365 -10.85 -13.82 -21.07
C ASP A 365 -10.66 -14.79 -19.90
N MET A 366 -10.42 -16.06 -20.20
CA MET A 366 -10.07 -17.16 -19.29
C MET A 366 -8.71 -17.77 -19.65
N SER A 367 -7.92 -17.12 -20.52
CA SER A 367 -6.62 -17.64 -20.93
C SER A 367 -5.76 -17.91 -19.69
N TRP A 368 -5.11 -19.07 -19.65
CA TRP A 368 -4.22 -19.51 -18.56
C TRP A 368 -4.89 -19.70 -17.19
N MET A 369 -6.21 -19.75 -17.10
CA MET A 369 -6.92 -19.73 -15.81
C MET A 369 -6.43 -20.80 -14.84
N PHE A 370 -6.15 -22.02 -15.33
CA PHE A 370 -5.61 -23.15 -14.57
C PHE A 370 -4.25 -23.61 -15.12
N PHE A 371 -3.51 -22.75 -15.80
CA PHE A 371 -2.21 -23.07 -16.38
C PHE A 371 -1.22 -23.53 -15.30
N ALA A 372 -0.51 -24.63 -15.53
CA ALA A 372 0.55 -25.14 -14.64
C ALA A 372 0.10 -25.37 -13.19
N CYS A 373 -1.02 -26.09 -12.99
CA CYS A 373 -1.46 -26.60 -11.69
C CYS A 373 -1.29 -28.12 -11.59
N PRO A 374 -0.05 -28.66 -11.54
CA PRO A 374 0.22 -30.08 -11.75
C PRO A 374 -0.34 -31.01 -10.66
N ALA A 375 -0.68 -30.48 -9.49
CA ALA A 375 -1.35 -31.26 -8.43
C ALA A 375 -2.89 -31.28 -8.57
N LEU A 376 -3.46 -30.44 -9.45
CA LEU A 376 -4.91 -30.29 -9.59
C LEU A 376 -5.54 -31.56 -10.17
N THR A 377 -6.39 -32.20 -9.39
CA THR A 377 -7.07 -33.45 -9.78
C THR A 377 -8.52 -33.23 -10.17
N THR A 378 -9.21 -32.24 -9.53
CA THR A 378 -10.65 -32.08 -9.69
C THR A 378 -11.07 -30.62 -9.65
N ILE A 379 -11.86 -30.21 -10.62
CA ILE A 379 -12.58 -28.93 -10.65
C ILE A 379 -14.07 -29.20 -10.66
N TYR A 380 -14.77 -28.81 -9.59
CA TYR A 380 -16.22 -28.96 -9.52
C TYR A 380 -16.93 -27.78 -10.18
N SER A 381 -17.74 -28.07 -11.19
CA SER A 381 -18.69 -27.13 -11.80
C SER A 381 -19.87 -27.94 -12.39
N ASN A 382 -21.09 -27.43 -12.23
CA ASN A 382 -22.29 -28.06 -12.76
C ASN A 382 -22.71 -27.50 -14.13
N THR A 383 -21.98 -26.54 -14.66
CA THR A 383 -22.27 -25.88 -15.93
C THR A 383 -21.05 -25.89 -16.84
N ALA A 384 -21.29 -25.99 -18.14
CA ALA A 384 -20.27 -25.75 -19.16
C ALA A 384 -19.98 -24.25 -19.26
N TRP A 385 -18.69 -23.90 -19.34
CA TRP A 385 -18.27 -22.50 -19.48
C TRP A 385 -18.03 -22.11 -20.93
N ARG A 386 -18.04 -20.80 -21.19
CA ARG A 386 -17.76 -20.22 -22.51
C ARG A 386 -16.99 -18.93 -22.30
N SER A 387 -16.04 -18.64 -23.20
CA SER A 387 -15.27 -17.40 -23.24
C SER A 387 -14.81 -17.11 -24.63
N LEU A 388 -14.54 -15.84 -24.95
CA LEU A 388 -13.95 -15.40 -26.23
C LEU A 388 -12.47 -15.76 -26.32
N LYS A 389 -11.75 -15.74 -25.19
CA LYS A 389 -10.34 -16.07 -25.09
C LYS A 389 -10.13 -17.12 -23.98
N SER A 390 -9.40 -18.17 -24.29
CA SER A 390 -9.15 -19.28 -23.36
C SER A 390 -7.84 -20.01 -23.66
N ASP A 391 -6.84 -19.28 -24.22
CA ASP A 391 -5.55 -19.86 -24.60
C ASP A 391 -4.92 -20.58 -23.43
N ASP A 392 -4.51 -21.83 -23.62
CA ASP A 392 -3.82 -22.66 -22.64
C ASP A 392 -4.48 -22.73 -21.25
N MET A 393 -5.82 -22.58 -21.19
CA MET A 393 -6.59 -22.54 -19.95
C MET A 393 -6.25 -23.69 -19.01
N PHE A 394 -6.05 -24.91 -19.53
CA PHE A 394 -5.73 -26.11 -18.77
C PHE A 394 -4.33 -26.67 -19.01
N PHE A 395 -3.44 -25.97 -19.71
CA PHE A 395 -2.11 -26.50 -20.05
C PHE A 395 -1.30 -26.89 -18.81
N CYS A 396 -0.56 -28.02 -18.88
CA CYS A 396 0.26 -28.56 -17.79
C CYS A 396 -0.50 -29.01 -16.52
N ASN A 397 -1.65 -29.71 -16.70
CA ASN A 397 -2.45 -30.29 -15.60
C ASN A 397 -2.54 -31.84 -15.68
N PRO A 398 -1.45 -32.59 -15.59
CA PRO A 398 -1.41 -34.02 -15.93
C PRO A 398 -2.29 -34.92 -15.03
N LYS A 399 -2.70 -34.42 -13.87
CA LYS A 399 -3.54 -35.18 -12.92
C LYS A 399 -5.03 -34.81 -13.02
N LEU A 400 -5.38 -33.82 -13.84
CA LEU A 400 -6.74 -33.34 -13.93
C LEU A 400 -7.65 -34.38 -14.58
N LYS A 401 -8.80 -34.65 -13.92
CA LYS A 401 -9.77 -35.61 -14.38
C LYS A 401 -11.19 -35.11 -14.05
N GLY A 402 -12.01 -35.00 -15.06
CA GLY A 402 -13.43 -34.75 -14.96
C GLY A 402 -14.22 -35.90 -15.61
N ALA A 403 -15.14 -35.58 -16.54
CA ALA A 403 -15.79 -36.56 -17.38
C ALA A 403 -14.78 -37.33 -18.25
N VAL A 404 -13.68 -36.62 -18.65
CA VAL A 404 -12.52 -37.21 -19.31
C VAL A 404 -11.24 -36.88 -18.55
N SER A 405 -10.19 -37.69 -18.80
CA SER A 405 -8.84 -37.40 -18.25
C SER A 405 -8.13 -36.38 -19.13
N TYR A 406 -7.25 -35.57 -18.53
CA TYR A 406 -6.40 -34.62 -19.23
C TYR A 406 -5.53 -35.33 -20.31
N ASP A 407 -5.50 -34.81 -21.52
CA ASP A 407 -4.77 -35.38 -22.67
C ASP A 407 -3.60 -34.50 -23.17
N GLY A 408 -3.45 -33.28 -22.63
CA GLY A 408 -2.41 -32.32 -23.00
C GLY A 408 -2.56 -31.66 -24.38
N LYS A 409 -3.61 -31.99 -25.13
CA LYS A 409 -3.86 -31.46 -26.49
C LYS A 409 -5.00 -30.44 -26.50
N ASN A 410 -6.04 -30.74 -25.77
CA ASN A 410 -7.25 -29.92 -25.69
C ASN A 410 -7.17 -29.09 -24.40
N THR A 411 -6.72 -27.84 -24.49
CA THR A 411 -6.39 -27.03 -23.31
C THR A 411 -7.24 -25.76 -23.17
N ASP A 412 -8.19 -25.55 -24.05
CA ASP A 412 -9.07 -24.36 -24.08
C ASP A 412 -10.40 -24.56 -23.30
N VAL A 413 -11.28 -23.56 -23.37
CA VAL A 413 -12.57 -23.53 -22.65
C VAL A 413 -13.53 -24.63 -23.09
N MET A 414 -13.34 -25.26 -24.24
CA MET A 414 -14.19 -26.39 -24.68
C MET A 414 -14.12 -27.56 -23.70
N MET A 415 -12.99 -27.68 -23.00
CA MET A 415 -12.80 -28.68 -21.96
C MET A 415 -13.36 -28.25 -20.58
N ALA A 416 -13.87 -27.05 -20.44
CA ALA A 416 -14.54 -26.55 -19.23
C ALA A 416 -16.00 -27.02 -19.17
N ASN A 417 -16.23 -28.33 -19.20
CA ASN A 417 -17.51 -28.96 -19.35
C ASN A 417 -17.61 -30.20 -18.40
N PRO A 418 -18.67 -30.32 -17.57
CA PRO A 418 -18.85 -31.45 -16.66
C PRO A 418 -19.30 -32.75 -17.33
N GLU A 419 -19.79 -32.71 -18.59
CA GLU A 419 -20.27 -33.86 -19.33
C GLU A 419 -19.22 -34.42 -20.29
N THR A 420 -18.41 -33.56 -20.90
CA THR A 420 -17.49 -33.94 -21.98
C THR A 420 -16.05 -33.48 -21.77
N GLY A 421 -15.74 -32.77 -20.69
CA GLY A 421 -14.44 -32.15 -20.44
C GLY A 421 -13.81 -32.47 -19.08
N TYR A 422 -13.02 -31.54 -18.59
CA TYR A 422 -12.22 -31.70 -17.37
C TYR A 422 -12.95 -31.29 -16.08
N PHE A 423 -14.20 -30.84 -16.15
CA PHE A 423 -15.00 -30.55 -14.97
C PHE A 423 -15.68 -31.82 -14.42
N THR A 424 -15.95 -31.80 -13.13
CA THR A 424 -16.70 -32.82 -12.44
C THR A 424 -18.02 -32.22 -11.93
N ALA A 425 -19.16 -32.82 -12.30
CA ALA A 425 -20.44 -32.45 -11.72
C ALA A 425 -20.48 -32.90 -10.25
N LYS A 426 -20.90 -31.99 -9.37
CA LYS A 426 -21.15 -32.34 -7.95
C LYS A 426 -22.62 -32.26 -7.67
N PRO A 427 -23.24 -33.31 -7.09
CA PRO A 427 -24.65 -33.28 -6.72
C PRO A 427 -24.95 -32.05 -5.86
N ILE A 428 -25.98 -31.29 -6.22
CA ILE A 428 -26.49 -30.22 -5.36
C ILE A 428 -27.09 -30.94 -4.13
N MET A 429 -26.39 -30.85 -3.01
CA MET A 429 -26.97 -31.31 -1.72
C MET A 429 -28.10 -30.33 -1.40
N VAL A 430 -29.33 -30.70 -1.76
CA VAL A 430 -30.51 -30.01 -1.23
C VAL A 430 -30.48 -30.27 0.26
N GLU A 431 -30.08 -29.30 1.06
CA GLU A 431 -30.35 -29.32 2.49
C GLU A 431 -31.85 -29.43 2.63
N ARG A 432 -32.34 -30.67 2.83
CA ARG A 432 -33.71 -30.90 3.28
C ARG A 432 -33.81 -30.18 4.63
N ASN A 433 -34.46 -29.04 4.60
CA ASN A 433 -34.72 -28.21 5.76
C ASN A 433 -35.15 -29.11 6.91
N LYS A 434 -34.30 -29.39 7.90
CA LYS A 434 -34.64 -30.05 9.14
C LYS A 434 -35.77 -29.34 9.89
N ARG A 435 -36.12 -28.10 9.48
CA ARG A 435 -37.27 -27.34 9.97
C ARG A 435 -38.61 -27.94 9.55
N SER A 436 -38.73 -28.59 8.36
CA SER A 436 -39.98 -29.23 7.94
C SER A 436 -40.30 -30.51 8.76
N ALA A 437 -39.26 -31.28 9.12
CA ALA A 437 -39.43 -32.46 9.95
C ALA A 437 -39.82 -32.14 11.41
N ALA A 438 -39.30 -31.04 11.95
CA ALA A 438 -39.64 -30.56 13.30
C ALA A 438 -41.07 -29.97 13.34
N HIS A 439 -41.53 -29.30 12.27
CA HIS A 439 -42.91 -28.79 12.18
C HIS A 439 -43.94 -29.90 11.98
N LEU A 440 -43.61 -30.95 11.20
CA LEU A 440 -44.48 -32.14 11.05
C LEU A 440 -44.57 -32.95 12.35
N HIS A 441 -43.48 -33.02 13.15
CA HIS A 441 -43.49 -33.69 14.46
C HIS A 441 -44.25 -32.87 15.52
N ALA A 442 -44.23 -31.54 15.45
CA ALA A 442 -44.97 -30.66 16.35
C ALA A 442 -46.50 -30.62 16.02
N ALA A 443 -46.85 -30.72 14.74
CA ALA A 443 -48.24 -30.79 14.29
C ALA A 443 -48.89 -32.15 14.64
N SER A 444 -48.12 -33.26 14.57
CA SER A 444 -48.57 -34.61 14.96
C SER A 444 -48.87 -34.72 16.46
N LYS A 445 -48.16 -33.96 17.33
CA LYS A 445 -48.42 -33.98 18.79
C LYS A 445 -49.60 -33.12 19.25
N ARG A 446 -50.18 -32.26 18.44
CA ARG A 446 -51.36 -31.43 18.78
C ARG A 446 -52.68 -31.99 18.27
N GLY A 447 -52.70 -33.07 17.45
CA GLY A 447 -53.89 -33.59 16.82
C GLY A 447 -54.46 -34.93 17.39
N ALA A 448 -53.80 -35.56 18.37
CA ALA A 448 -54.21 -36.89 18.82
C ALA A 448 -54.68 -36.92 20.29
N ARG A 449 -55.83 -36.28 20.57
CA ARG A 449 -56.73 -36.71 21.60
C ARG A 449 -58.08 -37.11 20.93
N LYS A 450 -58.11 -38.25 20.22
CA LYS A 450 -59.31 -38.95 19.89
C LYS A 450 -59.29 -40.27 20.65
N HIS A 451 -60.36 -40.53 21.39
CA HIS A 451 -60.62 -41.77 22.11
C HIS A 451 -60.36 -42.97 21.20
N LEU A 452 -59.44 -43.83 21.59
CA LEU A 452 -59.31 -45.16 21.04
C LEU A 452 -60.39 -46.07 21.67
N PRO A 453 -61.08 -46.95 20.89
CA PRO A 453 -61.98 -47.95 21.43
C PRO A 453 -61.19 -48.92 22.33
N ALA A 454 -61.90 -49.46 23.36
CA ALA A 454 -61.30 -50.40 24.28
C ALA A 454 -60.76 -51.64 23.53
N GLY A 455 -59.46 -51.95 23.72
CA GLY A 455 -58.84 -53.14 23.15
C GLY A 455 -57.72 -52.91 22.14
N VAL A 456 -57.34 -51.58 21.81
CA VAL A 456 -56.26 -51.29 20.90
C VAL A 456 -55.08 -50.63 21.67
N SER A 457 -53.90 -51.18 21.52
CA SER A 457 -52.64 -50.56 22.03
C SER A 457 -51.68 -50.30 20.88
N VAL A 458 -50.93 -49.23 20.98
CA VAL A 458 -49.86 -48.84 20.00
C VAL A 458 -48.51 -49.17 20.60
N VAL A 459 -47.81 -50.10 19.98
CA VAL A 459 -46.40 -50.39 20.31
C VAL A 459 -45.56 -50.12 19.07
N ASN A 460 -44.54 -49.29 19.22
CA ASN A 460 -43.61 -48.90 18.14
C ASN A 460 -44.28 -48.34 16.87
N GLY A 461 -45.35 -47.54 17.03
CA GLY A 461 -45.97 -46.81 15.90
C GLY A 461 -46.85 -47.71 14.99
N LYS A 462 -47.12 -48.93 15.37
CA LYS A 462 -48.11 -49.85 14.68
C LYS A 462 -49.29 -50.16 15.58
N GLU A 463 -50.50 -50.03 15.03
CA GLU A 463 -51.72 -50.44 15.69
C GLU A 463 -51.79 -51.97 15.68
N THR A 464 -52.02 -52.58 16.84
CA THR A 464 -52.32 -54.02 16.97
C THR A 464 -53.56 -54.19 17.75
N VAL A 465 -54.44 -55.09 17.26
CA VAL A 465 -55.69 -55.55 17.94
C VAL A 465 -55.36 -56.82 18.69
N LYS A 466 -55.66 -56.88 20.00
CA LYS A 466 -55.61 -58.13 20.75
C LYS A 466 -56.90 -58.91 20.48
N PRO A 467 -56.78 -60.21 20.31
CA PRO A 467 -57.93 -61.10 20.13
C PRO A 467 -58.89 -61.18 21.32
#